data_7854f0af6e7e0e2c1f4304c0eb036024
#
_entry.id   7854f0af6e7e0e2c1f4304c0eb036024
#
_cell.length_a   1.000
_cell.length_b   1.000
_cell.length_c   1.000
_cell.angle_alpha   90.00
_cell.angle_beta   90.00
_cell.angle_gamma   90.00
#
_symmetry.space_group_name_H-M   'P 1'
#
loop_
_entity.id
_entity.type
_entity.pdbx_description
1 polymer ?
#
loop_
_entity_poly.entity_id
_entity_poly.type
_entity_poly.pdbx_seq_one_letter_code
_entity_poly.pdbx_strand_id
1 'polypeptide(L)'
;NKGVGRTEVPEKTLYLGEHDGTQDLFTAGRVPFLLINDCTWTMRKTYHFCLASHEEVMHRSEEDFIYDVNCFAVAVVRTESRALADAVMSSHDHFCAQTDNISELAYLRRNAYTRYFNTKYGRKGRLGEKEQFVIELRGVRHVTAAVSYVNRNPLHHGICPTPFGYRFCSSNSVFQSELGKGYSGPFLSPSKRYRYLPGNVTLPESFRMDASGMVLQEDIIDVRYVEELYVTPRSFLYMMNRYSDEKWIAEQKEEDGSQPAVTLENIEQALMDENAEQMRSNEKGWTNMSALTDIELCTIIDTKYVPRCRCTSIYGLSERQKHRIGNDLWAKYGRRTTEKQIRRCLAM
;
A
#
# COMPACT_ATOMS: atom_id res chain seq x y z
N ASN A 1 59.60 -26.59 6.77
CA ASN A 1 59.15 -27.82 7.41
C ASN A 1 57.68 -27.78 7.69
N LYS A 2 56.93 -28.71 7.00
CA LYS A 2 55.53 -29.10 7.19
C LYS A 2 54.50 -27.97 6.99
N GLY A 3 53.83 -27.72 5.90
CA GLY A 3 52.93 -28.56 5.15
C GLY A 3 51.57 -28.63 5.86
N VAL A 4 50.64 -27.64 5.58
CA VAL A 4 49.24 -27.77 5.96
C VAL A 4 48.42 -27.68 4.66
N GLY A 5 47.77 -28.80 4.35
CA GLY A 5 47.01 -29.01 3.16
C GLY A 5 45.73 -28.18 3.16
N ARG A 6 45.46 -27.61 1.99
CA ARG A 6 44.14 -27.06 1.61
C ARG A 6 43.27 -28.24 1.20
N THR A 7 42.14 -28.40 1.85
CA THR A 7 41.03 -29.24 1.38
C THR A 7 40.18 -28.43 0.44
N GLU A 8 40.20 -28.79 -0.83
CA GLU A 8 39.31 -28.31 -1.88
C GLU A 8 37.90 -28.89 -1.66
N VAL A 9 36.89 -28.03 -1.71
CA VAL A 9 35.47 -28.42 -1.72
C VAL A 9 35.07 -28.44 -3.21
N PRO A 10 34.46 -29.50 -3.73
CA PRO A 10 34.12 -29.57 -5.15
C PRO A 10 32.90 -28.68 -5.50
N GLU A 11 33.09 -27.86 -6.52
CA GLU A 11 32.01 -27.16 -7.24
C GLU A 11 30.99 -28.16 -7.79
N LYS A 12 29.74 -28.03 -7.36
CA LYS A 12 28.63 -28.68 -8.04
C LYS A 12 28.13 -27.78 -9.18
N THR A 13 28.51 -28.14 -10.38
CA THR A 13 27.92 -27.61 -11.62
C THR A 13 26.47 -28.06 -11.71
N LEU A 14 25.54 -27.11 -11.65
CA LEU A 14 24.12 -27.34 -11.96
C LEU A 14 23.91 -27.19 -13.46
N TYR A 15 23.60 -28.30 -14.11
CA TYR A 15 23.11 -28.30 -15.48
C TYR A 15 21.71 -27.70 -15.56
N LEU A 16 21.57 -26.62 -16.34
CA LEU A 16 20.30 -26.11 -16.77
C LEU A 16 19.80 -26.98 -17.91
N GLY A 17 18.79 -27.83 -17.65
CA GLY A 17 18.03 -28.50 -18.70
C GLY A 17 16.96 -27.56 -19.22
N GLU A 18 17.00 -27.27 -20.49
CA GLU A 18 15.90 -26.66 -21.23
C GLU A 18 14.71 -27.63 -21.22
N HIS A 19 13.58 -27.19 -20.64
CA HIS A 19 12.29 -27.80 -20.88
C HIS A 19 11.28 -26.72 -21.29
N ASP A 20 10.98 -26.78 -22.58
CA ASP A 20 9.79 -26.26 -23.20
C ASP A 20 8.56 -27.00 -22.66
N GLY A 21 7.53 -26.26 -22.27
CA GLY A 21 6.28 -26.89 -21.83
C GLY A 21 5.53 -26.08 -20.79
N THR A 22 4.71 -25.14 -21.27
CA THR A 22 3.57 -24.58 -20.54
C THR A 22 2.63 -25.70 -20.12
N GLN A 23 2.69 -26.17 -18.86
CA GLN A 23 1.57 -26.80 -18.15
C GLN A 23 1.93 -27.10 -16.70
N ASP A 24 0.99 -26.72 -15.79
CA ASP A 24 0.81 -27.24 -14.43
C ASP A 24 1.92 -27.07 -13.37
N LEU A 25 2.01 -25.86 -12.82
CA LEU A 25 2.68 -25.60 -11.53
C LEU A 25 1.68 -25.40 -10.37
N PHE A 26 0.52 -26.07 -10.40
CA PHE A 26 -0.52 -25.88 -9.37
C PHE A 26 -0.76 -27.11 -8.47
N THR A 27 0.15 -28.08 -8.44
CA THR A 27 0.06 -29.20 -7.50
C THR A 27 1.37 -29.40 -6.74
N ALA A 28 1.85 -28.36 -6.06
CA ALA A 28 2.90 -28.52 -5.06
C ALA A 28 2.30 -28.24 -3.68
N GLY A 29 2.45 -29.24 -2.81
CA GLY A 29 1.83 -29.42 -1.52
C GLY A 29 1.77 -28.18 -0.62
N ARG A 30 0.68 -28.11 0.14
CA ARG A 30 0.42 -27.20 1.25
C ARG A 30 1.65 -27.09 2.16
N VAL A 31 2.42 -26.04 2.03
CA VAL A 31 3.31 -25.60 3.10
C VAL A 31 2.49 -24.59 3.89
N PRO A 32 2.14 -24.86 5.16
CA PRO A 32 1.48 -23.85 5.99
C PRO A 32 2.42 -22.65 6.09
N PHE A 33 1.90 -21.45 5.83
CA PHE A 33 2.62 -20.18 5.95
C PHE A 33 3.26 -19.97 7.34
N LEU A 34 2.85 -20.76 8.33
CA LEU A 34 3.31 -20.76 9.73
C LEU A 34 4.59 -21.59 10.00
N LEU A 35 5.22 -22.23 9.00
CA LEU A 35 6.40 -23.09 9.22
C LEU A 35 7.67 -22.61 8.49
N ILE A 36 7.67 -21.38 7.96
CA ILE A 36 8.94 -20.77 7.55
C ILE A 36 9.65 -20.37 8.85
N ASN A 37 10.70 -21.09 9.21
CA ASN A 37 11.49 -20.85 10.41
C ASN A 37 11.86 -19.37 10.54
N ASP A 38 11.65 -18.77 11.72
CA ASP A 38 12.01 -17.37 12.02
C ASP A 38 13.44 -17.01 11.58
N CYS A 39 14.35 -17.98 11.54
CA CYS A 39 15.73 -17.81 11.09
C CYS A 39 15.88 -17.42 9.61
N THR A 40 14.93 -17.75 8.74
CA THR A 40 15.02 -17.39 7.30
C THR A 40 14.69 -15.94 7.05
N TRP A 41 13.86 -15.32 7.89
CA TRP A 41 13.46 -13.93 7.74
C TRP A 41 14.55 -12.94 8.15
N THR A 42 15.45 -13.33 9.07
CA THR A 42 16.55 -12.45 9.49
C THR A 42 17.57 -12.15 8.39
N MET A 43 17.60 -12.95 7.33
CA MET A 43 18.50 -12.76 6.19
C MET A 43 17.88 -11.89 5.10
N ARG A 44 16.54 -11.70 5.10
CA ARG A 44 15.84 -10.91 4.08
C ARG A 44 15.92 -9.42 4.39
N LYS A 45 16.03 -8.63 3.33
CA LYS A 45 16.05 -7.17 3.45
C LYS A 45 14.65 -6.61 3.64
N THR A 46 14.57 -5.55 4.42
CA THR A 46 13.32 -4.83 4.65
C THR A 46 13.29 -3.59 3.77
N TYR A 47 12.13 -3.33 3.15
CA TYR A 47 11.93 -2.20 2.26
C TYR A 47 10.66 -1.44 2.62
N HIS A 48 10.72 -0.12 2.45
CA HIS A 48 9.56 0.71 2.23
C HIS A 48 9.47 1.03 0.74
N PHE A 49 8.30 0.90 0.17
CA PHE A 49 8.05 1.24 -1.23
C PHE A 49 6.68 1.87 -1.40
N CYS A 50 6.57 2.74 -2.40
CA CYS A 50 5.32 3.43 -2.67
C CYS A 50 5.19 3.78 -4.16
N LEU A 51 3.97 4.02 -4.57
CA LEU A 51 3.60 4.52 -5.88
C LEU A 51 2.72 5.74 -5.70
N ALA A 52 2.96 6.78 -6.46
CA ALA A 52 2.14 7.99 -6.47
C ALA A 52 1.62 8.29 -7.88
N SER A 53 0.60 9.14 -7.95
CA SER A 53 0.11 9.74 -9.17
C SER A 53 -0.22 11.20 -8.93
N HIS A 54 0.33 12.08 -9.78
CA HIS A 54 0.13 13.53 -9.68
C HIS A 54 -1.00 14.03 -10.59
N GLU A 55 -1.23 13.34 -11.70
CA GLU A 55 -2.18 13.76 -12.74
C GLU A 55 -3.58 13.18 -12.57
N GLU A 56 -3.69 12.03 -11.91
CA GLU A 56 -4.96 11.33 -11.71
C GLU A 56 -5.03 10.62 -10.37
N VAL A 57 -6.23 10.38 -9.87
CA VAL A 57 -6.43 9.49 -8.73
C VAL A 57 -6.25 8.05 -9.16
N MET A 58 -5.55 7.27 -8.34
CA MET A 58 -5.37 5.83 -8.57
C MET A 58 -6.55 5.00 -8.04
N HIS A 59 -7.31 5.52 -7.08
CA HIS A 59 -8.45 4.85 -6.48
C HIS A 59 -9.66 5.79 -6.51
N ARG A 60 -10.69 5.45 -7.27
CA ARG A 60 -11.87 6.28 -7.50
C ARG A 60 -13.09 5.84 -6.68
N SER A 61 -13.11 4.58 -6.28
CA SER A 61 -14.20 3.98 -5.51
C SER A 61 -13.66 3.06 -4.42
N GLU A 62 -14.48 2.75 -3.43
CA GLU A 62 -14.11 1.82 -2.35
C GLU A 62 -13.67 0.46 -2.89
N GLU A 63 -14.29 -0.02 -3.97
CA GLU A 63 -13.89 -1.27 -4.62
C GLU A 63 -12.45 -1.26 -5.14
N ASP A 64 -11.96 -0.10 -5.58
CA ASP A 64 -10.58 0.05 -6.07
C ASP A 64 -9.59 -0.17 -4.94
N PHE A 65 -9.85 0.40 -3.78
CA PHE A 65 -9.01 0.21 -2.59
C PHE A 65 -9.01 -1.24 -2.14
N ILE A 66 -10.20 -1.87 -2.06
CA ILE A 66 -10.35 -3.28 -1.71
C ILE A 66 -9.52 -4.15 -2.66
N TYR A 67 -9.64 -3.90 -3.96
CA TYR A 67 -8.92 -4.68 -4.96
C TYR A 67 -7.41 -4.49 -4.87
N ASP A 68 -6.94 -3.30 -4.55
CA ASP A 68 -5.51 -3.03 -4.42
C ASP A 68 -4.90 -3.66 -3.16
N VAL A 69 -5.57 -3.59 -2.02
CA VAL A 69 -5.19 -4.35 -0.81
C VAL A 69 -5.10 -5.85 -1.13
N ASN A 70 -6.06 -6.38 -1.88
CA ASN A 70 -6.04 -7.79 -2.30
C ASN A 70 -4.89 -8.08 -3.28
N CYS A 71 -4.54 -7.14 -4.18
CA CYS A 71 -3.35 -7.27 -5.04
C CYS A 71 -2.06 -7.36 -4.22
N PHE A 72 -1.96 -6.56 -3.14
CA PHE A 72 -0.82 -6.63 -2.22
C PHE A 72 -0.76 -7.97 -1.50
N ALA A 73 -1.88 -8.45 -0.94
CA ALA A 73 -1.96 -9.77 -0.30
C ALA A 73 -1.49 -10.90 -1.24
N VAL A 74 -1.96 -10.89 -2.49
CA VAL A 74 -1.55 -11.88 -3.49
C VAL A 74 -0.07 -11.76 -3.84
N ALA A 75 0.45 -10.54 -3.99
CA ALA A 75 1.86 -10.32 -4.28
C ALA A 75 2.76 -10.81 -3.14
N VAL A 76 2.39 -10.54 -1.89
CA VAL A 76 3.08 -11.02 -0.68
C VAL A 76 3.16 -12.54 -0.65
N VAL A 77 2.04 -13.21 -0.88
CA VAL A 77 2.00 -14.70 -0.90
C VAL A 77 2.84 -15.27 -2.04
N ARG A 78 2.76 -14.68 -3.24
CA ARG A 78 3.48 -15.18 -4.43
C ARG A 78 4.98 -15.00 -4.37
N THR A 79 5.44 -13.98 -3.67
CA THR A 79 6.89 -13.70 -3.49
C THR A 79 7.41 -14.21 -2.16
N GLU A 80 6.57 -14.94 -1.41
CA GLU A 80 6.91 -15.42 -0.06
C GLU A 80 7.47 -14.30 0.83
N SER A 81 6.96 -13.08 0.66
CA SER A 81 7.38 -11.91 1.42
C SER A 81 6.66 -11.82 2.76
N ARG A 82 7.25 -11.10 3.70
CA ARG A 82 6.64 -10.75 4.98
C ARG A 82 6.18 -9.29 4.91
N ALA A 83 4.88 -9.05 4.91
CA ALA A 83 4.35 -7.69 4.96
C ALA A 83 4.41 -7.15 6.40
N LEU A 84 4.75 -5.87 6.55
CA LEU A 84 4.90 -5.20 7.84
C LEU A 84 3.93 -4.05 8.04
N ALA A 85 3.59 -3.33 6.98
CA ALA A 85 2.59 -2.28 7.00
C ALA A 85 2.10 -1.98 5.58
N ASP A 86 0.87 -1.50 5.49
CA ASP A 86 0.28 -0.94 4.28
C ASP A 86 -0.63 0.25 4.58
N ALA A 87 -0.69 1.19 3.66
CA ALA A 87 -1.66 2.27 3.61
C ALA A 87 -1.92 2.64 2.15
N VAL A 88 -3.17 2.51 1.74
CA VAL A 88 -3.61 2.79 0.37
C VAL A 88 -4.49 4.03 0.38
N MET A 89 -4.04 5.12 -0.26
CA MET A 89 -4.78 6.36 -0.40
C MET A 89 -5.18 6.60 -1.86
N SER A 90 -6.01 7.60 -2.12
CA SER A 90 -6.58 7.82 -3.46
C SER A 90 -5.53 8.10 -4.53
N SER A 91 -4.46 8.78 -4.19
CA SER A 91 -3.43 9.26 -5.13
C SER A 91 -2.05 8.61 -4.93
N HIS A 92 -1.85 7.87 -3.86
CA HIS A 92 -0.61 7.18 -3.55
C HIS A 92 -0.84 6.03 -2.57
N ASP A 93 0.17 5.19 -2.44
CA ASP A 93 0.16 4.06 -1.51
C ASP A 93 1.54 3.91 -0.85
N HIS A 94 1.55 3.26 0.30
CA HIS A 94 2.76 2.95 1.03
C HIS A 94 2.73 1.51 1.52
N PHE A 95 3.86 0.81 1.39
CA PHE A 95 4.02 -0.55 1.86
C PHE A 95 5.36 -0.75 2.52
N CYS A 96 5.40 -1.52 3.59
CA CYS A 96 6.63 -2.04 4.18
C CYS A 96 6.63 -3.56 4.13
N ALA A 97 7.72 -4.16 3.65
CA ALA A 97 7.85 -5.62 3.59
C ALA A 97 9.31 -6.09 3.69
N GLN A 98 9.50 -7.31 4.20
CA GLN A 98 10.74 -8.06 4.08
C GLN A 98 10.63 -9.02 2.89
N THR A 99 11.61 -8.97 2.00
CA THR A 99 11.60 -9.77 0.77
C THR A 99 12.98 -9.96 0.20
N ASP A 100 13.18 -11.04 -0.55
CA ASP A 100 14.39 -11.27 -1.33
C ASP A 100 14.36 -10.52 -2.67
N ASN A 101 13.16 -10.23 -3.17
CA ASN A 101 12.98 -9.57 -4.48
C ASN A 101 11.90 -8.48 -4.43
N ILE A 102 12.31 -7.29 -4.02
CA ILE A 102 11.42 -6.11 -3.96
C ILE A 102 10.86 -5.72 -5.33
N SER A 103 11.65 -5.90 -6.39
CA SER A 103 11.23 -5.55 -7.74
C SER A 103 10.07 -6.43 -8.20
N GLU A 104 10.09 -7.70 -7.88
CA GLU A 104 9.02 -8.65 -8.21
C GLU A 104 7.76 -8.38 -7.38
N LEU A 105 7.91 -8.20 -6.06
CA LEU A 105 6.79 -7.87 -5.17
C LEU A 105 6.04 -6.62 -5.65
N ALA A 106 6.78 -5.53 -5.87
CA ALA A 106 6.23 -4.26 -6.33
C ALA A 106 5.60 -4.37 -7.74
N TYR A 107 6.25 -5.11 -8.66
CA TYR A 107 5.75 -5.34 -10.01
C TYR A 107 4.45 -6.14 -10.01
N LEU A 108 4.38 -7.25 -9.29
CA LEU A 108 3.19 -8.12 -9.25
C LEU A 108 1.97 -7.35 -8.74
N ARG A 109 2.11 -6.64 -7.61
CA ARG A 109 1.04 -5.81 -7.08
C ARG A 109 0.61 -4.73 -8.07
N ARG A 110 1.54 -3.89 -8.53
CA ARG A 110 1.25 -2.78 -9.45
C ARG A 110 0.61 -3.25 -10.75
N ASN A 111 1.14 -4.31 -11.36
CA ASN A 111 0.64 -4.82 -12.64
C ASN A 111 -0.79 -5.36 -12.51
N ALA A 112 -1.06 -6.12 -11.45
CA ALA A 112 -2.39 -6.66 -11.19
C ALA A 112 -3.41 -5.53 -11.01
N TYR A 113 -3.10 -4.54 -10.18
CA TYR A 113 -3.97 -3.41 -9.94
C TYR A 113 -4.17 -2.52 -11.19
N THR A 114 -3.09 -2.19 -11.91
CA THR A 114 -3.19 -1.41 -13.16
C THR A 114 -4.11 -2.08 -14.19
N ARG A 115 -4.02 -3.40 -14.34
CA ARG A 115 -4.90 -4.15 -15.26
C ARG A 115 -6.36 -4.07 -14.85
N TYR A 116 -6.65 -4.23 -13.56
CA TYR A 116 -8.00 -4.07 -13.02
C TYR A 116 -8.54 -2.67 -13.29
N PHE A 117 -7.80 -1.63 -12.89
CA PHE A 117 -8.20 -0.24 -13.05
C PHE A 117 -8.45 0.12 -14.51
N ASN A 118 -7.52 -0.25 -15.39
CA ASN A 118 -7.65 -0.02 -16.82
C ASN A 118 -8.88 -0.70 -17.43
N THR A 119 -9.15 -1.95 -17.01
CA THR A 119 -10.33 -2.70 -17.48
C THR A 119 -11.62 -2.07 -16.97
N LYS A 120 -11.68 -1.73 -15.67
CA LYS A 120 -12.87 -1.15 -15.04
C LYS A 120 -13.26 0.19 -15.66
N TYR A 121 -12.28 1.04 -15.93
CA TYR A 121 -12.51 2.41 -16.38
C TYR A 121 -12.29 2.64 -17.89
N GLY A 122 -11.96 1.61 -18.67
CA GLY A 122 -11.64 1.74 -20.10
C GLY A 122 -10.37 2.58 -20.35
N ARG A 123 -9.47 2.63 -19.35
CA ARG A 123 -8.22 3.37 -19.40
C ARG A 123 -7.13 2.52 -20.05
N LYS A 124 -6.09 3.16 -20.58
CA LYS A 124 -4.93 2.48 -21.17
C LYS A 124 -3.63 3.00 -20.58
N GLY A 125 -2.62 2.16 -20.61
CA GLY A 125 -1.28 2.52 -20.16
C GLY A 125 -1.03 2.28 -18.68
N ARG A 126 0.12 2.75 -18.22
CA ARG A 126 0.56 2.58 -16.84
C ARG A 126 -0.22 3.48 -15.90
N LEU A 127 -0.58 2.99 -14.73
CA LEU A 127 -1.18 3.77 -13.65
C LEU A 127 -0.09 4.28 -12.71
N GLY A 128 -0.18 5.55 -12.34
CA GLY A 128 0.78 6.22 -11.47
C GLY A 128 2.12 6.52 -12.16
N GLU A 129 3.06 7.04 -11.38
CA GLU A 129 4.37 7.45 -11.86
C GLU A 129 5.18 6.32 -12.50
N LYS A 130 6.16 6.69 -13.35
CA LYS A 130 7.00 5.73 -14.06
C LYS A 130 7.79 4.87 -13.09
N GLU A 131 8.42 5.50 -12.14
CA GLU A 131 9.27 4.85 -11.15
C GLU A 131 8.54 4.75 -9.83
N GLN A 132 8.70 3.63 -9.15
CA GLN A 132 8.27 3.48 -7.77
C GLN A 132 9.39 3.93 -6.87
N PHE A 133 9.04 4.63 -5.80
CA PHE A 133 9.99 4.90 -4.74
C PHE A 133 10.23 3.59 -3.96
N VAL A 134 11.51 3.29 -3.72
CA VAL A 134 11.93 2.11 -2.93
C VAL A 134 13.12 2.50 -2.08
N ILE A 135 13.04 2.28 -0.79
CA ILE A 135 14.15 2.46 0.14
C ILE A 135 14.37 1.18 0.96
N GLU A 136 15.64 0.75 1.06
CA GLU A 136 16.04 -0.33 1.97
C GLU A 136 16.11 0.21 3.40
N LEU A 137 15.43 -0.46 4.31
CA LEU A 137 15.40 -0.12 5.74
C LEU A 137 16.41 -0.98 6.49
N ARG A 138 17.28 -0.35 7.28
CA ARG A 138 18.31 -1.04 8.03
C ARG A 138 18.19 -0.74 9.53
N GLY A 139 18.22 -1.80 10.32
CA GLY A 139 18.06 -1.69 11.76
C GLY A 139 16.63 -1.48 12.23
N VAL A 140 16.39 -1.85 13.48
CA VAL A 140 15.05 -1.85 14.08
C VAL A 140 14.42 -0.46 14.09
N ARG A 141 15.19 0.60 14.33
CA ARG A 141 14.68 1.97 14.38
C ARG A 141 14.20 2.46 13.02
N HIS A 142 14.92 2.17 11.92
CA HIS A 142 14.48 2.49 10.57
C HIS A 142 13.18 1.77 10.22
N VAL A 143 13.10 0.48 10.53
CA VAL A 143 11.89 -0.31 10.28
C VAL A 143 10.71 0.24 11.09
N THR A 144 10.90 0.50 12.39
CA THR A 144 9.86 1.05 13.26
C THR A 144 9.40 2.44 12.78
N ALA A 145 10.35 3.29 12.34
CA ALA A 145 10.03 4.61 11.80
C ALA A 145 9.17 4.50 10.53
N ALA A 146 9.58 3.64 9.58
CA ALA A 146 8.86 3.46 8.33
C ALA A 146 7.47 2.84 8.54
N VAL A 147 7.35 1.82 9.39
CA VAL A 147 6.05 1.22 9.75
C VAL A 147 5.15 2.27 10.44
N SER A 148 5.71 3.07 11.33
CA SER A 148 4.96 4.18 11.98
C SER A 148 4.51 5.23 10.97
N TYR A 149 5.38 5.59 10.02
CA TYR A 149 5.05 6.53 8.96
C TYR A 149 3.88 6.01 8.11
N VAL A 150 3.98 4.77 7.62
CA VAL A 150 2.93 4.16 6.80
C VAL A 150 1.59 4.15 7.55
N ASN A 151 1.59 3.68 8.79
CA ASN A 151 0.37 3.60 9.59
C ASN A 151 -0.23 4.97 9.95
N ARG A 152 0.55 6.03 9.93
CA ARG A 152 0.11 7.41 10.23
C ARG A 152 -0.24 8.20 8.99
N ASN A 153 0.08 7.72 7.82
CA ASN A 153 -0.08 8.46 6.58
C ASN A 153 -1.51 9.01 6.38
N PRO A 154 -2.61 8.25 6.62
CA PRO A 154 -3.96 8.78 6.52
C PRO A 154 -4.27 9.92 7.52
N LEU A 155 -3.70 9.88 8.73
CA LEU A 155 -3.81 10.98 9.68
C LEU A 155 -3.03 12.21 9.22
N HIS A 156 -1.81 12.00 8.74
CA HIS A 156 -0.92 13.06 8.25
C HIS A 156 -1.57 13.85 7.12
N HIS A 157 -2.24 13.16 6.20
CA HIS A 157 -3.00 13.80 5.11
C HIS A 157 -4.40 14.28 5.53
N GLY A 158 -4.74 14.20 6.79
CA GLY A 158 -6.03 14.68 7.31
C GLY A 158 -7.26 13.94 6.79
N ILE A 159 -7.09 12.72 6.27
CA ILE A 159 -8.19 11.88 5.79
C ILE A 159 -9.06 11.43 6.96
N CYS A 160 -8.44 11.17 8.09
CA CYS A 160 -9.09 10.72 9.31
C CYS A 160 -8.52 11.45 10.54
N PRO A 161 -9.32 11.59 11.61
CA PRO A 161 -8.91 12.31 12.82
C PRO A 161 -7.96 11.51 13.71
N THR A 162 -7.80 10.22 13.47
CA THR A 162 -6.91 9.33 14.24
C THR A 162 -6.20 8.35 13.31
N PRO A 163 -5.01 7.85 13.65
CA PRO A 163 -4.32 6.83 12.84
C PRO A 163 -5.15 5.57 12.59
N PHE A 164 -6.16 5.33 13.43
CA PHE A 164 -7.02 4.16 13.41
C PHE A 164 -8.36 4.38 12.70
N GLY A 165 -8.62 5.57 12.19
CA GLY A 165 -9.88 5.93 11.55
C GLY A 165 -9.97 5.56 10.07
N TYR A 166 -8.93 4.96 9.50
CA TYR A 166 -8.86 4.67 8.08
C TYR A 166 -8.81 3.17 7.80
N ARG A 167 -9.76 2.70 7.01
CA ARG A 167 -9.96 1.26 6.76
C ARG A 167 -8.87 0.62 5.91
N PHE A 168 -8.27 1.37 4.98
CA PHE A 168 -7.29 0.87 4.02
C PHE A 168 -5.85 1.10 4.51
N CYS A 169 -5.64 0.88 5.81
CA CYS A 169 -4.37 1.02 6.48
C CYS A 169 -4.22 -0.04 7.58
N SER A 170 -3.07 -0.63 7.67
CA SER A 170 -2.76 -1.71 8.64
C SER A 170 -2.67 -1.28 10.09
N SER A 171 -2.82 0.00 10.40
CA SER A 171 -2.77 0.52 11.79
C SER A 171 -3.73 -0.17 12.76
N ASN A 172 -4.85 -0.69 12.25
CA ASN A 172 -5.85 -1.41 13.04
C ASN A 172 -5.51 -2.90 13.27
N SER A 173 -4.49 -3.42 12.63
CA SER A 173 -4.08 -4.83 12.75
C SER A 173 -3.18 -5.10 13.95
N VAL A 174 -2.57 -4.04 14.52
CA VAL A 174 -1.53 -4.14 15.56
C VAL A 174 -2.16 -3.93 16.93
N PHE A 175 -1.82 -4.79 17.89
CA PHE A 175 -2.34 -4.78 19.27
C PHE A 175 -3.88 -4.78 19.35
N GLN A 176 -4.51 -5.56 18.48
CA GLN A 176 -5.98 -5.60 18.39
C GLN A 176 -6.66 -5.95 19.70
N SER A 177 -6.14 -6.94 20.43
CA SER A 177 -6.70 -7.39 21.71
C SER A 177 -6.65 -6.30 22.75
N GLU A 178 -5.50 -5.63 22.89
CA GLU A 178 -5.23 -4.63 23.91
C GLU A 178 -5.93 -3.30 23.61
N LEU A 179 -6.09 -2.97 22.34
CA LEU A 179 -6.73 -1.73 21.90
C LEU A 179 -8.25 -1.87 21.65
N GLY A 180 -8.80 -3.06 21.90
CA GLY A 180 -10.22 -3.33 21.65
C GLY A 180 -10.60 -3.21 20.18
N LYS A 181 -9.68 -3.55 19.28
CA LYS A 181 -9.84 -3.50 17.82
C LYS A 181 -9.86 -4.92 17.28
N GLY A 182 -10.39 -5.08 16.13
CA GLY A 182 -10.47 -6.36 15.45
C GLY A 182 -11.76 -6.44 14.66
N TYR A 183 -11.70 -7.20 13.58
CA TYR A 183 -12.88 -7.38 12.75
C TYR A 183 -13.88 -8.32 13.42
N SER A 184 -15.08 -7.83 13.67
CA SER A 184 -16.20 -8.58 14.27
C SER A 184 -17.35 -8.87 13.31
N GLY A 185 -17.22 -8.47 12.06
CA GLY A 185 -18.25 -8.67 11.03
C GLY A 185 -18.23 -10.07 10.41
N PRO A 186 -19.17 -10.35 9.49
CA PRO A 186 -19.23 -11.64 8.80
C PRO A 186 -18.10 -11.77 7.77
N PHE A 187 -17.55 -12.98 7.64
CA PHE A 187 -16.55 -13.29 6.63
C PHE A 187 -17.20 -13.73 5.32
N LEU A 188 -16.54 -13.37 4.21
CA LEU A 188 -16.92 -13.87 2.89
C LEU A 188 -16.63 -15.37 2.79
N SER A 189 -17.58 -16.14 2.28
CA SER A 189 -17.39 -17.58 2.09
C SER A 189 -16.25 -17.88 1.10
N PRO A 190 -15.44 -18.93 1.31
CA PRO A 190 -14.30 -19.26 0.45
C PRO A 190 -14.67 -19.37 -1.04
N SER A 191 -15.84 -19.91 -1.35
CA SER A 191 -16.34 -20.05 -2.72
C SER A 191 -16.61 -18.74 -3.47
N LYS A 192 -16.67 -17.61 -2.75
CA LYS A 192 -16.91 -16.30 -3.35
C LYS A 192 -15.64 -15.44 -3.45
N ARG A 193 -14.56 -15.81 -2.75
CA ARG A 193 -13.33 -15.00 -2.63
C ARG A 193 -12.66 -14.71 -3.96
N TYR A 194 -12.69 -15.65 -4.92
CA TYR A 194 -12.04 -15.51 -6.22
C TYR A 194 -12.49 -14.28 -7.01
N ARG A 195 -13.69 -13.76 -6.73
CA ARG A 195 -14.24 -12.57 -7.43
C ARG A 195 -13.50 -11.28 -7.08
N TYR A 196 -12.83 -11.26 -5.95
CA TYR A 196 -12.16 -10.09 -5.39
C TYR A 196 -10.64 -10.18 -5.52
N LEU A 197 -10.12 -11.29 -6.05
CA LEU A 197 -8.69 -11.51 -6.21
C LEU A 197 -8.24 -11.27 -7.66
N PRO A 198 -7.00 -10.81 -7.86
CA PRO A 198 -6.44 -10.64 -9.19
C PRO A 198 -6.24 -11.98 -9.90
N GLY A 199 -6.87 -12.15 -11.06
CA GLY A 199 -6.79 -13.39 -11.84
C GLY A 199 -7.43 -14.59 -11.15
N ASN A 200 -6.95 -15.79 -11.48
CA ASN A 200 -7.44 -17.05 -10.90
C ASN A 200 -6.55 -17.52 -9.73
N VAL A 201 -6.12 -16.57 -8.90
CA VAL A 201 -5.24 -16.88 -7.76
C VAL A 201 -6.09 -17.30 -6.56
N THR A 202 -5.60 -18.29 -5.83
CA THR A 202 -6.18 -18.71 -4.54
C THR A 202 -5.22 -18.32 -3.42
N LEU A 203 -5.71 -17.58 -2.45
CA LEU A 203 -4.98 -17.30 -1.21
C LEU A 203 -5.12 -18.49 -0.25
N PRO A 204 -4.13 -18.70 0.65
CA PRO A 204 -4.26 -19.66 1.75
C PRO A 204 -5.54 -19.45 2.55
N GLU A 205 -6.06 -20.52 3.16
CA GLU A 205 -7.30 -20.47 3.96
C GLU A 205 -7.22 -19.51 5.15
N SER A 206 -6.02 -19.29 5.67
CA SER A 206 -5.74 -18.33 6.74
C SER A 206 -6.01 -16.88 6.36
N PHE A 207 -6.03 -16.55 5.08
CA PHE A 207 -6.37 -15.20 4.62
C PHE A 207 -7.90 -15.07 4.56
N ARG A 208 -8.48 -14.46 5.58
CA ARG A 208 -9.91 -14.18 5.67
C ARG A 208 -10.26 -12.94 4.86
N MET A 209 -11.48 -12.89 4.37
CA MET A 209 -12.03 -11.69 3.73
C MET A 209 -13.26 -11.23 4.48
N ASP A 210 -13.40 -9.94 4.63
CA ASP A 210 -14.63 -9.33 5.15
C ASP A 210 -15.80 -9.44 4.15
N ALA A 211 -16.97 -8.99 4.55
CA ALA A 211 -18.18 -9.05 3.72
C ALA A 211 -18.08 -8.26 2.42
N SER A 212 -17.21 -7.26 2.34
CA SER A 212 -16.96 -6.47 1.13
C SER A 212 -15.98 -7.13 0.16
N GLY A 213 -15.30 -8.20 0.59
CA GLY A 213 -14.31 -8.91 -0.20
C GLY A 213 -12.87 -8.41 -0.01
N MET A 214 -12.61 -7.56 0.98
CA MET A 214 -11.25 -7.16 1.33
C MET A 214 -10.60 -8.23 2.21
N VAL A 215 -9.38 -8.63 1.88
CA VAL A 215 -8.56 -9.45 2.76
C VAL A 215 -8.28 -8.67 4.05
N LEU A 216 -8.44 -9.33 5.19
CA LEU A 216 -8.16 -8.68 6.47
C LEU A 216 -6.67 -8.35 6.57
N GLN A 217 -6.35 -7.13 6.95
CA GLN A 217 -4.96 -6.67 7.01
C GLN A 217 -4.15 -7.43 8.07
N GLU A 218 -4.77 -7.87 9.16
CA GLU A 218 -4.13 -8.75 10.14
C GLU A 218 -3.74 -10.14 9.59
N ASP A 219 -4.32 -10.56 8.47
CA ASP A 219 -3.93 -11.82 7.81
C ASP A 219 -2.83 -11.59 6.74
N ILE A 220 -2.63 -10.32 6.31
CA ILE A 220 -1.58 -9.92 5.36
C ILE A 220 -0.28 -9.57 6.12
N ILE A 221 -0.43 -8.77 7.18
CA ILE A 221 0.70 -8.23 7.97
C ILE A 221 1.18 -9.28 8.97
N ASP A 222 2.49 -9.42 9.13
CA ASP A 222 3.07 -10.17 10.24
C ASP A 222 2.92 -9.36 11.53
N VAL A 223 1.72 -9.44 12.11
CA VAL A 223 1.33 -8.68 13.30
C VAL A 223 2.29 -8.92 14.46
N ARG A 224 2.69 -10.20 14.67
CA ARG A 224 3.59 -10.56 15.76
C ARG A 224 4.92 -9.82 15.66
N TYR A 225 5.55 -9.85 14.48
CA TYR A 225 6.82 -9.15 14.28
C TYR A 225 6.68 -7.64 14.44
N VAL A 226 5.58 -7.06 13.95
CA VAL A 226 5.30 -5.61 14.09
C VAL A 226 5.08 -5.24 15.57
N GLU A 227 4.37 -6.05 16.34
CA GLU A 227 4.18 -5.83 17.78
C GLU A 227 5.51 -5.92 18.54
N GLU A 228 6.41 -6.84 18.16
CA GLU A 228 7.76 -6.93 18.74
C GLU A 228 8.59 -5.65 18.48
N LEU A 229 8.42 -4.93 17.35
CA LEU A 229 9.08 -3.65 17.10
C LEU A 229 8.69 -2.56 18.12
N TYR A 230 7.47 -2.59 18.61
CA TYR A 230 6.95 -1.59 19.56
C TYR A 230 6.99 -2.06 21.00
N VAL A 231 7.11 -3.36 21.23
CA VAL A 231 7.16 -4.02 22.54
C VAL A 231 5.85 -3.91 23.35
N THR A 232 5.18 -2.77 23.33
CA THR A 232 3.93 -2.53 24.08
C THR A 232 2.91 -1.72 23.27
N PRO A 233 1.60 -1.91 23.54
CA PRO A 233 0.55 -1.06 22.96
C PRO A 233 0.76 0.42 23.24
N ARG A 234 1.29 0.76 24.43
CA ARG A 234 1.57 2.15 24.82
C ARG A 234 2.65 2.77 23.93
N SER A 235 3.72 2.02 23.64
CA SER A 235 4.78 2.47 22.75
C SER A 235 4.24 2.68 21.34
N PHE A 236 3.44 1.74 20.84
CA PHE A 236 2.76 1.87 19.55
C PHE A 236 1.89 3.12 19.48
N LEU A 237 1.01 3.33 20.47
CA LEU A 237 0.15 4.52 20.54
C LEU A 237 0.96 5.82 20.61
N TYR A 238 2.06 5.82 21.35
CA TYR A 238 2.97 6.96 21.41
C TYR A 238 3.54 7.28 20.03
N MET A 239 4.04 6.27 19.31
CA MET A 239 4.58 6.43 17.96
C MET A 239 3.50 6.86 16.94
N MET A 240 2.27 6.37 17.07
CA MET A 240 1.15 6.77 16.23
C MET A 240 0.75 8.25 16.39
N ASN A 241 1.00 8.84 17.56
CA ASN A 241 0.66 10.25 17.86
C ASN A 241 1.88 11.19 17.82
N ARG A 242 3.07 10.67 17.55
CA ARG A 242 4.30 11.46 17.51
C ARG A 242 4.54 12.02 16.12
N TYR A 243 4.95 13.26 16.03
CA TYR A 243 5.56 13.81 14.83
C TYR A 243 7.06 13.48 14.81
N SER A 244 7.64 13.29 13.62
CA SER A 244 9.09 13.22 13.50
C SER A 244 9.69 14.57 13.89
N ASP A 245 10.54 14.57 14.88
CA ASP A 245 11.25 15.75 15.37
C ASP A 245 12.77 15.58 15.19
N GLU A 246 13.52 16.66 15.38
CA GLU A 246 14.98 16.67 15.23
C GLU A 246 15.69 15.61 16.07
N LYS A 247 15.19 15.37 17.29
CA LYS A 247 15.74 14.34 18.19
C LYS A 247 15.57 12.94 17.60
N TRP A 248 14.40 12.64 17.05
CA TRP A 248 14.11 11.38 16.38
C TRP A 248 15.01 11.15 15.17
N ILE A 249 15.25 12.21 14.38
CA ILE A 249 16.16 12.15 13.24
C ILE A 249 17.61 11.93 13.71
N ALA A 250 18.02 12.60 14.78
CA ALA A 250 19.34 12.43 15.37
C ALA A 250 19.56 11.00 15.88
N GLU A 251 18.59 10.44 16.60
CA GLU A 251 18.64 9.05 17.08
C GLU A 251 18.80 8.03 15.94
N GLN A 252 18.10 8.22 14.83
CA GLN A 252 18.25 7.36 13.66
C GLN A 252 19.64 7.44 13.03
N LYS A 253 20.23 8.63 12.97
CA LYS A 253 21.57 8.85 12.44
C LYS A 253 22.67 8.25 13.32
N GLU A 254 22.47 8.24 14.63
CA GLU A 254 23.40 7.60 15.59
C GLU A 254 23.41 6.08 15.43
N GLU A 255 22.27 5.46 15.09
CA GLU A 255 22.18 4.01 14.93
C GLU A 255 22.81 3.53 13.61
N ASP A 256 22.54 4.21 12.51
CA ASP A 256 23.14 3.94 11.19
C ASP A 256 23.36 5.22 10.39
N GLY A 257 24.47 5.87 10.62
CA GLY A 257 24.86 7.10 9.91
C GLY A 257 25.12 6.94 8.42
N SER A 258 25.13 5.71 7.90
CA SER A 258 25.31 5.44 6.46
C SER A 258 24.01 5.55 5.67
N GLN A 259 22.86 5.60 6.36
CA GLN A 259 21.55 5.64 5.74
C GLN A 259 20.87 7.01 5.99
N PRO A 260 20.13 7.53 5.02
CA PRO A 260 19.27 8.68 5.28
C PRO A 260 18.20 8.31 6.30
N ALA A 261 17.99 9.19 7.28
CA ALA A 261 16.92 8.99 8.25
C ALA A 261 15.57 8.89 7.51
N VAL A 262 14.73 7.94 7.91
CA VAL A 262 13.36 7.84 7.41
C VAL A 262 12.54 8.93 8.11
N THR A 263 12.32 10.03 7.42
CA THR A 263 11.53 11.16 7.88
C THR A 263 10.33 11.36 6.97
N LEU A 264 9.30 12.06 7.47
CA LEU A 264 8.19 12.49 6.63
C LEU A 264 8.70 13.25 5.41
N GLU A 265 9.61 14.18 5.62
CA GLU A 265 10.13 15.07 4.58
C GLU A 265 10.85 14.30 3.45
N ASN A 266 11.74 13.37 3.74
CA ASN A 266 12.44 12.66 2.68
C ASN A 266 11.61 11.56 2.00
N ILE A 267 10.57 11.07 2.64
CA ILE A 267 9.57 10.19 1.98
C ILE A 267 8.62 11.04 1.12
N GLU A 268 8.16 12.19 1.63
CA GLU A 268 7.29 13.10 0.89
C GLU A 268 7.98 13.75 -0.31
N GLN A 269 9.26 14.10 -0.20
CA GLN A 269 10.06 14.59 -1.33
C GLN A 269 10.10 13.58 -2.48
N ALA A 270 10.13 12.28 -2.17
CA ALA A 270 10.10 11.23 -3.18
C ALA A 270 8.72 11.06 -3.82
N LEU A 271 7.66 11.43 -3.12
CA LEU A 271 6.29 11.42 -3.63
C LEU A 271 5.90 12.69 -4.37
N MET A 272 6.73 13.73 -4.27
CA MET A 272 6.52 15.08 -4.81
C MET A 272 5.10 15.63 -4.61
N ASP A 273 5.05 16.66 -3.80
CA ASP A 273 4.03 17.71 -3.74
C ASP A 273 2.53 17.38 -3.69
N GLU A 274 1.90 18.05 -2.74
CA GLU A 274 0.48 18.34 -2.65
C GLU A 274 -0.46 17.24 -3.09
N ASN A 275 -0.56 16.28 -2.24
CA ASN A 275 -1.56 15.25 -2.30
C ASN A 275 -2.96 15.86 -2.15
N ALA A 276 -3.91 15.47 -2.97
CA ALA A 276 -5.28 15.94 -2.87
C ALA A 276 -5.90 15.67 -1.49
N GLU A 277 -5.45 14.67 -0.80
CA GLU A 277 -5.94 14.28 0.52
C GLU A 277 -5.48 15.21 1.63
N GLN A 278 -4.36 15.93 1.46
CA GLN A 278 -3.93 17.00 2.37
C GLN A 278 -4.94 18.14 2.49
N MET A 279 -5.89 18.19 1.60
CA MET A 279 -6.91 19.23 1.56
C MET A 279 -7.86 19.23 2.75
N ARG A 280 -7.92 18.16 3.52
CA ARG A 280 -8.64 18.20 4.78
C ARG A 280 -7.88 18.94 5.88
N SER A 281 -6.59 19.12 5.72
CA SER A 281 -5.75 19.93 6.60
C SER A 281 -5.39 21.25 5.92
N ASN A 282 -5.53 22.37 6.61
CA ASN A 282 -5.07 23.66 6.14
C ASN A 282 -3.57 23.84 6.48
N GLU A 283 -2.94 24.93 5.98
CA GLU A 283 -1.54 25.30 6.25
C GLU A 283 -1.17 25.36 7.75
N LYS A 284 -2.16 25.45 8.63
CA LYS A 284 -1.99 25.45 10.09
C LYS A 284 -2.22 24.08 10.72
N GLY A 285 -2.36 23.02 9.91
CA GLY A 285 -2.63 21.67 10.40
C GLY A 285 -4.06 21.44 10.92
N TRP A 286 -4.99 22.37 10.69
CA TRP A 286 -6.39 22.21 11.09
C TRP A 286 -7.17 21.40 10.06
N THR A 287 -7.77 20.32 10.48
CA THR A 287 -8.58 19.45 9.61
C THR A 287 -9.91 20.10 9.24
N ASN A 288 -10.17 20.28 7.96
CA ASN A 288 -11.45 20.76 7.45
C ASN A 288 -12.37 19.57 7.15
N MET A 289 -13.15 19.13 8.11
CA MET A 289 -14.09 18.01 7.96
C MET A 289 -15.21 18.27 6.94
N SER A 290 -15.41 19.51 6.50
CA SER A 290 -16.39 19.84 5.45
C SER A 290 -15.80 19.69 4.03
N ALA A 291 -14.51 19.53 3.88
CA ALA A 291 -13.87 19.30 2.58
C ALA A 291 -14.30 17.94 2.00
N LEU A 292 -14.49 17.90 0.68
CA LEU A 292 -14.73 16.64 -0.01
C LEU A 292 -13.45 15.81 -0.09
N THR A 293 -13.57 14.51 0.15
CA THR A 293 -12.51 13.56 -0.20
C THR A 293 -12.48 13.31 -1.69
N ASP A 294 -11.38 12.74 -2.18
CA ASP A 294 -11.26 12.32 -3.58
C ASP A 294 -12.32 11.29 -3.95
N ILE A 295 -12.62 10.35 -3.05
CA ILE A 295 -13.67 9.34 -3.28
C ILE A 295 -15.04 10.00 -3.42
N GLU A 296 -15.38 10.93 -2.53
CA GLU A 296 -16.66 11.67 -2.61
C GLU A 296 -16.76 12.47 -3.90
N LEU A 297 -15.69 13.14 -4.30
CA LEU A 297 -15.64 13.91 -5.53
C LEU A 297 -15.71 13.01 -6.77
N CYS A 298 -14.94 11.93 -6.81
CA CYS A 298 -15.00 10.92 -7.87
C CYS A 298 -16.41 10.30 -7.96
N THR A 299 -17.03 9.97 -6.85
CA THR A 299 -18.40 9.45 -6.82
C THR A 299 -19.39 10.44 -7.43
N ILE A 300 -19.26 11.74 -7.09
CA ILE A 300 -20.09 12.80 -7.70
C ILE A 300 -19.86 12.86 -9.21
N ILE A 301 -18.60 12.82 -9.66
CA ILE A 301 -18.24 12.86 -11.08
C ILE A 301 -18.83 11.64 -11.81
N ASP A 302 -18.53 10.46 -11.31
CA ASP A 302 -18.85 9.21 -11.98
C ASP A 302 -20.36 8.90 -12.00
N THR A 303 -21.10 9.31 -10.96
CA THR A 303 -22.55 9.06 -10.90
C THR A 303 -23.42 10.16 -11.51
N LYS A 304 -22.98 11.43 -11.45
CA LYS A 304 -23.82 12.56 -11.89
C LYS A 304 -23.41 13.17 -13.23
N TYR A 305 -22.10 13.20 -13.54
CA TYR A 305 -21.59 13.92 -14.71
C TYR A 305 -21.26 13.01 -15.87
N VAL A 306 -20.54 11.92 -15.62
CA VAL A 306 -20.13 10.97 -16.68
C VAL A 306 -21.33 10.42 -17.46
N PRO A 307 -22.42 9.95 -16.81
CA PRO A 307 -23.59 9.43 -17.56
C PRO A 307 -24.29 10.49 -18.41
N ARG A 308 -24.32 11.76 -17.99
CA ARG A 308 -24.89 12.88 -18.78
C ARG A 308 -24.12 13.12 -20.07
N CYS A 309 -22.84 12.76 -20.11
CA CYS A 309 -22.00 12.82 -21.28
C CYS A 309 -22.08 11.55 -22.15
N ARG A 310 -22.92 10.58 -21.77
CA ARG A 310 -23.03 9.26 -22.43
C ARG A 310 -21.70 8.49 -22.47
N CYS A 311 -20.86 8.68 -21.44
CA CYS A 311 -19.61 7.98 -21.25
C CYS A 311 -19.76 6.97 -20.12
N THR A 312 -18.88 5.95 -20.10
CA THR A 312 -18.81 4.93 -19.04
C THR A 312 -17.82 5.31 -17.94
N SER A 313 -16.87 6.20 -18.24
CA SER A 313 -15.88 6.70 -17.29
C SER A 313 -15.37 8.08 -17.72
N ILE A 314 -14.57 8.72 -16.85
CA ILE A 314 -13.92 10.00 -17.16
C ILE A 314 -12.94 9.90 -18.35
N TYR A 315 -12.40 8.71 -18.60
CA TYR A 315 -11.45 8.48 -19.69
C TYR A 315 -12.12 8.46 -21.09
N GLY A 316 -13.45 8.37 -21.13
CA GLY A 316 -14.24 8.56 -22.34
C GLY A 316 -14.66 10.02 -22.61
N LEU A 317 -14.41 10.93 -21.66
CA LEU A 317 -14.74 12.33 -21.79
C LEU A 317 -13.72 13.06 -22.70
N SER A 318 -14.21 13.97 -23.56
CA SER A 318 -13.34 14.92 -24.25
C SER A 318 -12.83 15.99 -23.27
N GLU A 319 -11.68 16.60 -23.57
CA GLU A 319 -11.09 17.67 -22.74
C GLU A 319 -12.09 18.82 -22.54
N ARG A 320 -12.88 19.19 -23.57
CA ARG A 320 -13.94 20.21 -23.47
C ARG A 320 -15.01 19.80 -22.44
N GLN A 321 -15.38 18.52 -22.38
CA GLN A 321 -16.36 18.01 -21.39
C GLN A 321 -15.76 18.03 -19.99
N LYS A 322 -14.51 17.61 -19.82
CA LYS A 322 -13.82 17.67 -18.53
C LYS A 322 -13.74 19.11 -18.01
N HIS A 323 -13.30 20.05 -18.83
CA HIS A 323 -13.27 21.49 -18.45
C HIS A 323 -14.65 22.02 -18.03
N ARG A 324 -15.70 21.68 -18.77
CA ARG A 324 -17.06 22.09 -18.40
C ARG A 324 -17.51 21.50 -17.08
N ILE A 325 -17.21 20.22 -16.85
CA ILE A 325 -17.50 19.54 -15.57
C ILE A 325 -16.70 20.19 -14.45
N GLY A 326 -15.41 20.45 -14.66
CA GLY A 326 -14.53 21.11 -13.68
C GLY A 326 -15.08 22.47 -13.25
N ASN A 327 -15.49 23.30 -14.18
CA ASN A 327 -16.09 24.62 -13.90
C ASN A 327 -17.41 24.50 -13.10
N ASP A 328 -18.25 23.51 -13.43
CA ASP A 328 -19.51 23.28 -12.70
C ASP A 328 -19.26 22.76 -11.29
N LEU A 329 -18.29 21.85 -11.13
CA LEU A 329 -17.84 21.37 -9.82
C LEU A 329 -17.27 22.51 -8.97
N TRP A 330 -16.43 23.37 -9.53
CA TRP A 330 -15.89 24.52 -8.85
C TRP A 330 -16.97 25.49 -8.39
N ALA A 331 -17.92 25.81 -9.26
CA ALA A 331 -19.05 26.67 -8.92
C ALA A 331 -19.90 26.12 -7.77
N LYS A 332 -20.08 24.78 -7.70
CA LYS A 332 -20.93 24.13 -6.69
C LYS A 332 -20.20 23.80 -5.39
N TYR A 333 -18.96 23.40 -5.50
CA TYR A 333 -18.21 22.79 -4.39
C TYR A 333 -16.89 23.50 -4.07
N GLY A 334 -16.55 24.62 -4.69
CA GLY A 334 -15.27 25.32 -4.55
C GLY A 334 -14.91 25.73 -3.13
N ARG A 335 -15.89 25.78 -2.18
CA ARG A 335 -15.63 25.97 -0.75
C ARG A 335 -15.21 24.65 -0.04
N ARG A 336 -15.37 23.51 -0.70
CA ARG A 336 -15.17 22.16 -0.13
C ARG A 336 -14.16 21.34 -0.93
N THR A 337 -13.57 21.93 -1.97
CA THR A 337 -12.59 21.27 -2.85
C THR A 337 -11.63 22.31 -3.40
N THR A 338 -10.51 21.88 -4.01
CA THR A 338 -9.61 22.77 -4.75
C THR A 338 -9.65 22.48 -6.24
N GLU A 339 -9.18 23.45 -7.02
CA GLU A 339 -9.02 23.26 -8.47
C GLU A 339 -8.13 22.07 -8.79
N LYS A 340 -7.02 21.90 -8.05
CA LYS A 340 -6.07 20.80 -8.21
C LYS A 340 -6.74 19.45 -7.98
N GLN A 341 -7.56 19.31 -6.92
CA GLN A 341 -8.33 18.09 -6.64
C GLN A 341 -9.31 17.78 -7.78
N ILE A 342 -10.05 18.79 -8.25
CA ILE A 342 -10.99 18.63 -9.36
C ILE A 342 -10.25 18.13 -10.62
N ARG A 343 -9.11 18.74 -10.95
CA ARG A 343 -8.30 18.34 -12.10
C ARG A 343 -7.84 16.90 -11.99
N ARG A 344 -7.29 16.52 -10.85
CA ARG A 344 -6.84 15.15 -10.59
C ARG A 344 -7.99 14.13 -10.66
N CYS A 345 -9.14 14.43 -10.06
CA CYS A 345 -10.32 13.56 -10.15
C CYS A 345 -10.91 13.44 -11.55
N LEU A 346 -10.63 14.41 -12.44
CA LEU A 346 -11.00 14.38 -13.86
C LEU A 346 -9.88 13.86 -14.78
N ALA A 347 -8.70 13.58 -14.25
CA ALA A 347 -7.49 13.21 -15.01
C ALA A 347 -7.19 14.23 -16.14
N MET A 348 -6.92 15.51 -15.73
CA MET A 348 -6.69 16.67 -16.63
C MET A 348 -5.28 17.22 -16.44
#